data_b952b0a768f86ad219ffa62c9f6ed7d3
#
_entry.id   b952b0a768f86ad219ffa62c9f6ed7d3
#
_cell.length_a   1.000
_cell.length_b   1.000
_cell.length_c   1.000
_cell.angle_alpha   90.00
_cell.angle_beta   90.00
_cell.angle_gamma   90.00
#
_symmetry.space_group_name_H-M   'P 1'
#
loop_
_entity.id
_entity.type
_entity.pdbx_description
1 polymer ?
#
loop_
_entity_poly.entity_id
_entity_poly.type
_entity_poly.pdbx_seq_one_letter_code
_entity_poly.pdbx_strand_id
1 'polypeptide(L)'
;MRNCIESILPGGEEVEIIIVDDGSKKDNTLEIAKEYEEKYPGICKAVHQENGGHGETVNTGLRNASGLYFKVVDSDDWLDSKVLLEVLERIRNLTLSGESIDMLVANFIYDKVGQENKKVMSYANAFPEDKVFGWAEMKNFHLGQYILMHSVIYRTKMLKDCGLQLPKHTFYVDNLFVYEPLPHVKKIYYLNQNLYHYYIGREDQSVNETVMISRLDQQYRVNRLMIECCDVLKVQPKKLRKYMILYLEIITTVSSVLAIKSGTEENLQRKKELWAELREKHFPLWWRMRSGFLGQGVNLPGKIGNKLTILAYKLTQKFYGFN
;
A
#
# COMPACT_ATOMS: atom_id res chain seq x y z
N MET A 1 -1.87 17.11 8.97
CA MET A 1 -1.52 16.42 10.22
C MET A 1 -2.58 16.55 11.32
N ARG A 2 -3.03 17.76 11.76
CA ARG A 2 -4.04 17.87 12.85
C ARG A 2 -5.31 17.08 12.57
N ASN A 3 -5.91 17.21 11.39
CA ASN A 3 -7.08 16.44 10.99
C ASN A 3 -6.86 14.92 11.08
N CYS A 4 -5.67 14.45 10.69
CA CYS A 4 -5.28 13.04 10.82
C CYS A 4 -5.31 12.60 12.30
N ILE A 5 -4.60 13.29 13.17
CA ILE A 5 -4.53 12.97 14.61
C ILE A 5 -5.91 13.02 15.24
N GLU A 6 -6.67 14.10 15.02
CA GLU A 6 -8.00 14.32 15.59
C GLU A 6 -9.03 13.26 15.15
N SER A 7 -8.86 12.69 13.96
CA SER A 7 -9.70 11.60 13.47
C SER A 7 -9.50 10.28 14.21
N ILE A 8 -8.32 10.10 14.85
CA ILE A 8 -7.95 8.87 15.58
C ILE A 8 -8.20 9.00 17.09
N LEU A 9 -8.09 10.21 17.65
CA LEU A 9 -8.26 10.48 19.08
C LEU A 9 -9.58 9.93 19.69
N PRO A 10 -10.72 9.82 18.96
CA PRO A 10 -11.92 9.19 19.51
C PRO A 10 -11.74 7.73 19.95
N GLY A 11 -10.69 7.06 19.52
CA GLY A 11 -10.31 5.72 20.01
C GLY A 11 -9.83 5.69 21.46
N GLY A 12 -9.53 6.86 22.08
CA GLY A 12 -9.14 6.98 23.49
C GLY A 12 -7.93 6.10 23.84
N GLU A 13 -7.99 5.43 24.97
CA GLU A 13 -6.92 4.55 25.46
C GLU A 13 -6.71 3.25 24.65
N GLU A 14 -7.61 2.96 23.69
CA GLU A 14 -7.47 1.80 22.81
C GLU A 14 -6.56 2.07 21.59
N VAL A 15 -6.11 3.32 21.41
CA VAL A 15 -5.20 3.71 20.33
C VAL A 15 -3.92 4.32 20.89
N GLU A 16 -2.81 4.04 20.21
CA GLU A 16 -1.52 4.69 20.38
C GLU A 16 -1.20 5.41 19.07
N ILE A 17 -0.99 6.72 19.13
CA ILE A 17 -0.69 7.55 17.96
C ILE A 17 0.77 7.93 17.99
N ILE A 18 1.59 7.28 17.16
CA ILE A 18 3.01 7.57 17.03
C ILE A 18 3.20 8.55 15.87
N ILE A 19 3.51 9.79 16.22
CA ILE A 19 3.72 10.88 15.27
C ILE A 19 5.21 10.94 14.95
N VAL A 20 5.59 10.45 13.76
CA VAL A 20 7.01 10.41 13.35
C VAL A 20 7.31 11.64 12.48
N ASP A 21 8.11 12.56 13.00
CA ASP A 21 8.67 13.68 12.26
C ASP A 21 10.00 13.27 11.60
N ASP A 22 10.03 13.29 10.27
CA ASP A 22 11.16 12.87 9.44
C ASP A 22 12.14 14.02 9.14
N GLY A 23 12.50 14.77 10.17
CA GLY A 23 13.46 15.87 10.07
C GLY A 23 12.91 17.09 9.36
N SER A 24 11.65 17.46 9.62
CA SER A 24 11.01 18.65 9.08
C SER A 24 11.78 19.93 9.47
N LYS A 25 12.14 20.75 8.47
CA LYS A 25 12.91 21.99 8.65
C LYS A 25 12.19 23.24 8.14
N LYS A 26 11.07 23.04 7.43
CA LYS A 26 10.38 24.13 6.72
C LYS A 26 9.05 24.53 7.34
N ASP A 27 8.59 23.76 8.30
CA ASP A 27 7.30 23.92 8.95
C ASP A 27 7.39 23.54 10.45
N ASN A 28 6.30 23.69 11.16
CA ASN A 28 6.19 23.44 12.60
C ASN A 28 5.68 22.02 12.92
N THR A 29 5.99 21.02 12.08
CA THR A 29 5.54 19.63 12.25
C THR A 29 5.93 19.07 13.61
N LEU A 30 7.20 19.24 14.03
CA LEU A 30 7.69 18.73 15.31
C LEU A 30 7.02 19.41 16.51
N GLU A 31 6.82 20.73 16.44
CA GLU A 31 6.12 21.49 17.49
C GLU A 31 4.68 21.00 17.66
N ILE A 32 3.98 20.78 16.54
CA ILE A 32 2.62 20.23 16.57
C ILE A 32 2.62 18.80 17.15
N ALA A 33 3.58 17.96 16.78
CA ALA A 33 3.67 16.60 17.32
C ALA A 33 3.83 16.63 18.86
N LYS A 34 4.70 17.49 19.37
CA LYS A 34 4.91 17.68 20.82
C LYS A 34 3.69 18.27 21.53
N GLU A 35 2.98 19.22 20.90
CA GLU A 35 1.72 19.75 21.42
C GLU A 35 0.69 18.62 21.67
N TYR A 36 0.56 17.68 20.74
CA TYR A 36 -0.36 16.55 20.91
C TYR A 36 0.14 15.55 21.94
N GLU A 37 1.44 15.30 22.04
CA GLU A 37 2.03 14.44 23.08
C GLU A 37 1.77 15.01 24.48
N GLU A 38 1.97 16.32 24.69
CA GLU A 38 1.68 16.99 25.96
C GLU A 38 0.18 16.99 26.31
N LYS A 39 -0.68 17.19 25.31
CA LYS A 39 -2.13 17.27 25.50
C LYS A 39 -2.78 15.91 25.72
N TYR A 40 -2.24 14.86 25.14
CA TYR A 40 -2.77 13.50 25.20
C TYR A 40 -1.70 12.49 25.64
N PRO A 41 -1.19 12.62 26.88
CA PRO A 41 -0.15 11.73 27.40
C PRO A 41 -0.64 10.28 27.44
N GLY A 42 0.20 9.35 27.00
CA GLY A 42 -0.15 7.92 26.92
C GLY A 42 -0.92 7.52 25.64
N ILE A 43 -1.46 8.49 24.90
CA ILE A 43 -2.15 8.24 23.61
C ILE A 43 -1.24 8.70 22.46
N CYS A 44 -0.75 9.94 22.50
CA CYS A 44 0.13 10.50 21.47
C CYS A 44 1.60 10.42 21.91
N LYS A 45 2.47 10.05 20.96
CA LYS A 45 3.92 10.00 21.13
C LYS A 45 4.60 10.67 19.95
N ALA A 46 5.39 11.72 20.20
CA ALA A 46 6.20 12.39 19.20
C ALA A 46 7.57 11.71 19.07
N VAL A 47 7.96 11.36 17.84
CA VAL A 47 9.28 10.78 17.53
C VAL A 47 9.93 11.61 16.44
N HIS A 48 11.08 12.20 16.74
CA HIS A 48 11.88 12.95 15.75
C HIS A 48 13.04 12.09 15.26
N GLN A 49 13.31 12.13 13.96
CA GLN A 49 14.46 11.47 13.34
C GLN A 49 15.09 12.33 12.24
N GLU A 50 16.31 12.00 11.85
CA GLU A 50 16.87 12.51 10.59
C GLU A 50 16.05 12.00 9.42
N ASN A 51 15.95 12.83 8.36
CA ASN A 51 15.19 12.46 7.17
C ASN A 51 15.65 11.13 6.58
N GLY A 52 14.77 10.15 6.61
CA GLY A 52 14.97 8.81 6.05
C GLY A 52 13.94 8.49 4.95
N GLY A 53 12.97 9.38 4.72
CA GLY A 53 11.85 9.21 3.81
C GLY A 53 10.74 8.35 4.39
N HIS A 54 9.62 8.27 3.68
CA HIS A 54 8.38 7.62 4.13
C HIS A 54 8.60 6.18 4.65
N GLY A 55 9.42 5.37 3.98
CA GLY A 55 9.70 4.00 4.45
C GLY A 55 10.33 3.97 5.83
N GLU A 56 11.27 4.87 6.13
CA GLU A 56 11.90 4.91 7.45
C GLU A 56 10.97 5.46 8.53
N THR A 57 10.03 6.36 8.19
CA THR A 57 9.00 6.79 9.15
C THR A 57 8.11 5.62 9.57
N VAL A 58 7.71 4.78 8.61
CA VAL A 58 6.92 3.56 8.90
C VAL A 58 7.74 2.57 9.76
N ASN A 59 9.02 2.34 9.42
CA ASN A 59 9.92 1.49 10.22
C ASN A 59 10.05 2.01 11.65
N THR A 60 10.22 3.32 11.83
CA THR A 60 10.31 3.97 13.14
C THR A 60 8.99 3.84 13.91
N GLY A 61 7.87 4.06 13.26
CA GLY A 61 6.55 3.83 13.84
C GLY A 61 6.41 2.39 14.33
N LEU A 62 6.76 1.39 13.52
CA LEU A 62 6.69 -0.03 13.89
C LEU A 62 7.63 -0.40 15.04
N ARG A 63 8.87 0.16 15.08
CA ARG A 63 9.80 -0.05 16.20
C ARG A 63 9.23 0.48 17.51
N ASN A 64 8.56 1.62 17.48
CA ASN A 64 7.98 2.27 18.66
C ASN A 64 6.61 1.74 19.05
N ALA A 65 5.93 1.01 18.17
CA ALA A 65 4.57 0.51 18.42
C ALA A 65 4.55 -0.55 19.54
N SER A 66 3.66 -0.35 20.50
CA SER A 66 3.37 -1.25 21.62
C SER A 66 2.00 -1.95 21.45
N GLY A 67 1.10 -1.38 20.66
CA GLY A 67 -0.24 -1.88 20.42
C GLY A 67 -0.27 -3.25 19.72
N LEU A 68 -1.35 -4.01 19.92
CA LEU A 68 -1.53 -5.35 19.33
C LEU A 68 -1.60 -5.29 17.79
N TYR A 69 -2.12 -4.21 17.25
CA TYR A 69 -2.29 -4.00 15.81
C TYR A 69 -1.63 -2.70 15.38
N PHE A 70 -1.15 -2.67 14.15
CA PHE A 70 -0.44 -1.55 13.56
C PHE A 70 -1.11 -1.10 12.26
N LYS A 71 -1.36 0.21 12.15
CA LYS A 71 -1.86 0.84 10.94
C LYS A 71 -1.02 2.07 10.60
N VAL A 72 -0.67 2.21 9.33
CA VAL A 72 -0.10 3.45 8.80
C VAL A 72 -1.23 4.39 8.40
N VAL A 73 -1.11 5.65 8.79
CA VAL A 73 -2.00 6.74 8.33
C VAL A 73 -1.10 7.90 7.89
N ASP A 74 -1.22 8.29 6.63
CA ASP A 74 -0.45 9.41 6.08
C ASP A 74 -0.97 10.74 6.68
N SER A 75 -0.06 11.68 6.93
CA SER A 75 -0.36 12.90 7.70
C SER A 75 -1.35 13.86 7.03
N ASP A 76 -1.57 13.70 5.73
CA ASP A 76 -2.54 14.46 4.93
C ASP A 76 -3.89 13.76 4.76
N ASP A 77 -4.00 12.51 5.26
CA ASP A 77 -5.19 11.68 5.24
C ASP A 77 -5.89 11.65 6.62
N TRP A 78 -7.03 10.96 6.73
CA TRP A 78 -7.75 10.77 7.99
C TRP A 78 -8.58 9.49 8.01
N LEU A 79 -9.03 9.10 9.20
CA LEU A 79 -9.95 7.99 9.39
C LEU A 79 -11.38 8.49 9.63
N ASP A 80 -12.38 7.70 9.23
CA ASP A 80 -13.73 7.88 9.74
C ASP A 80 -13.76 7.42 11.20
N SER A 81 -14.00 8.35 12.14
CA SER A 81 -13.94 8.09 13.58
C SER A 81 -15.00 7.10 14.04
N LYS A 82 -16.18 7.04 13.40
CA LYS A 82 -17.23 6.07 13.77
C LYS A 82 -16.82 4.68 13.33
N VAL A 83 -16.30 4.55 12.12
CA VAL A 83 -15.79 3.26 11.61
C VAL A 83 -14.56 2.81 12.38
N LEU A 84 -13.71 3.74 12.84
CA LEU A 84 -12.59 3.40 13.74
C LEU A 84 -13.09 2.74 15.02
N LEU A 85 -14.14 3.28 15.67
CA LEU A 85 -14.73 2.67 16.85
C LEU A 85 -15.31 1.27 16.58
N GLU A 86 -15.92 1.05 15.42
CA GLU A 86 -16.37 -0.28 15.00
C GLU A 86 -15.18 -1.25 14.82
N VAL A 87 -14.08 -0.81 14.23
CA VAL A 87 -12.85 -1.61 14.08
C VAL A 87 -12.29 -1.99 15.45
N LEU A 88 -12.21 -1.05 16.39
CA LEU A 88 -11.71 -1.30 17.75
C LEU A 88 -12.63 -2.30 18.48
N GLU A 89 -13.95 -2.15 18.37
CA GLU A 89 -14.91 -3.10 18.92
C GLU A 89 -14.74 -4.52 18.36
N ARG A 90 -14.57 -4.66 17.03
CA ARG A 90 -14.35 -5.97 16.40
C ARG A 90 -13.05 -6.61 16.88
N ILE A 91 -11.94 -5.85 16.93
CA ILE A 91 -10.67 -6.33 17.45
C ILE A 91 -10.79 -6.77 18.90
N ARG A 92 -11.46 -5.98 19.74
CA ARG A 92 -11.69 -6.30 21.14
C ARG A 92 -12.48 -7.60 21.30
N ASN A 93 -13.59 -7.75 20.56
CA ASN A 93 -14.43 -8.94 20.62
C ASN A 93 -13.69 -10.21 20.17
N LEU A 94 -12.90 -10.13 19.09
CA LEU A 94 -12.05 -11.22 18.63
C LEU A 94 -11.01 -11.60 19.70
N THR A 95 -10.35 -10.60 20.29
CA THR A 95 -9.34 -10.83 21.34
C THR A 95 -9.94 -11.48 22.58
N LEU A 96 -11.10 -11.01 23.05
CA LEU A 96 -11.83 -11.57 24.21
C LEU A 96 -12.30 -13.01 23.96
N SER A 97 -12.66 -13.35 22.73
CA SER A 97 -13.02 -14.73 22.36
C SER A 97 -11.80 -15.66 22.18
N GLY A 98 -10.58 -15.17 22.41
CA GLY A 98 -9.35 -15.92 22.21
C GLY A 98 -8.96 -16.09 20.73
N GLU A 99 -9.64 -15.38 19.83
CA GLU A 99 -9.35 -15.41 18.40
C GLU A 99 -8.46 -14.23 18.02
N SER A 100 -7.27 -14.51 17.47
CA SER A 100 -6.36 -13.47 16.96
C SER A 100 -6.33 -13.51 15.44
N ILE A 101 -6.40 -12.35 14.80
CA ILE A 101 -6.22 -12.20 13.36
C ILE A 101 -4.83 -11.64 13.07
N ASP A 102 -4.31 -11.91 11.88
CA ASP A 102 -3.01 -11.36 11.43
C ASP A 102 -3.21 -10.07 10.64
N MET A 103 -4.34 -9.93 9.95
CA MET A 103 -4.68 -8.77 9.14
C MET A 103 -6.18 -8.47 9.20
N LEU A 104 -6.55 -7.23 9.51
CA LEU A 104 -7.87 -6.70 9.25
C LEU A 104 -7.81 -5.84 7.99
N VAL A 105 -8.78 -5.99 7.11
CA VAL A 105 -8.95 -5.17 5.91
C VAL A 105 -10.24 -4.38 6.03
N ALA A 106 -10.19 -3.08 5.75
CA ALA A 106 -11.35 -2.22 5.61
C ALA A 106 -11.27 -1.46 4.27
N ASN A 107 -12.39 -0.89 3.84
CA ASN A 107 -12.42 -0.08 2.62
C ASN A 107 -11.72 1.26 2.84
N PHE A 108 -11.34 1.89 1.73
CA PHE A 108 -10.92 3.28 1.72
C PHE A 108 -11.65 4.07 0.63
N ILE A 109 -11.64 5.38 0.78
CA ILE A 109 -12.30 6.32 -0.13
C ILE A 109 -11.23 7.20 -0.75
N TYR A 110 -11.26 7.38 -2.06
CA TYR A 110 -10.58 8.49 -2.73
C TYR A 110 -11.35 9.78 -2.47
N ASP A 111 -10.78 10.64 -1.63
CA ASP A 111 -11.35 11.95 -1.30
C ASP A 111 -10.67 13.01 -2.16
N LYS A 112 -11.25 13.27 -3.35
CA LYS A 112 -10.63 14.14 -4.34
C LYS A 112 -11.11 15.58 -4.16
N VAL A 113 -10.15 16.51 -4.13
CA VAL A 113 -10.44 17.95 -4.06
C VAL A 113 -11.44 18.37 -5.12
N GLY A 114 -12.54 19.03 -4.69
CA GLY A 114 -13.56 19.59 -5.58
C GLY A 114 -14.50 18.57 -6.25
N GLN A 115 -14.50 17.31 -5.84
CA GLN A 115 -15.45 16.30 -6.32
C GLN A 115 -16.38 15.84 -5.19
N GLU A 116 -17.70 15.94 -5.44
CA GLU A 116 -18.73 15.44 -4.52
C GLU A 116 -18.84 13.91 -4.54
N ASN A 117 -18.64 13.29 -5.70
CA ASN A 117 -18.71 11.84 -5.86
C ASN A 117 -17.39 11.16 -5.47
N LYS A 118 -17.37 10.59 -4.28
CA LYS A 118 -16.23 9.86 -3.74
C LYS A 118 -16.19 8.42 -4.27
N LYS A 119 -15.03 7.97 -4.71
CA LYS A 119 -14.85 6.60 -5.17
C LYS A 119 -14.44 5.71 -4.00
N VAL A 120 -15.26 4.71 -3.69
CA VAL A 120 -14.96 3.70 -2.67
C VAL A 120 -14.19 2.54 -3.28
N MET A 121 -13.10 2.13 -2.61
CA MET A 121 -12.36 0.92 -2.89
C MET A 121 -12.74 -0.15 -1.88
N SER A 122 -13.63 -1.05 -2.32
CA SER A 122 -14.17 -2.16 -1.54
C SER A 122 -13.58 -3.49 -2.01
N TYR A 123 -13.49 -4.46 -1.10
CA TYR A 123 -12.99 -5.82 -1.37
C TYR A 123 -14.07 -6.90 -1.20
N ALA A 124 -15.35 -6.52 -1.08
CA ALA A 124 -16.49 -7.44 -0.93
C ALA A 124 -16.63 -8.46 -2.07
N ASN A 125 -16.11 -8.12 -3.27
CA ASN A 125 -16.03 -9.07 -4.39
C ASN A 125 -15.04 -10.24 -4.13
N ALA A 126 -14.02 -10.02 -3.29
CA ALA A 126 -12.91 -10.94 -3.08
C ALA A 126 -12.90 -11.57 -1.69
N PHE A 127 -13.32 -10.86 -0.65
CA PHE A 127 -13.27 -11.30 0.74
C PHE A 127 -14.64 -11.61 1.32
N PRO A 128 -14.75 -12.68 2.12
CA PRO A 128 -15.90 -12.88 3.00
C PRO A 128 -16.00 -11.76 4.03
N GLU A 129 -17.21 -11.27 4.30
CA GLU A 129 -17.47 -10.18 5.23
C GLU A 129 -17.73 -10.71 6.65
N ASP A 130 -17.38 -9.92 7.67
CA ASP A 130 -17.72 -10.08 9.08
C ASP A 130 -17.43 -11.47 9.69
N LYS A 131 -16.38 -12.12 9.21
CA LYS A 131 -15.87 -13.37 9.77
C LYS A 131 -14.36 -13.50 9.60
N VAL A 132 -13.75 -14.32 10.45
CA VAL A 132 -12.36 -14.70 10.27
C VAL A 132 -12.25 -15.74 9.16
N PHE A 133 -11.31 -15.56 8.24
CA PHE A 133 -11.06 -16.45 7.11
C PHE A 133 -9.59 -16.51 6.76
N GLY A 134 -9.21 -17.49 5.94
CA GLY A 134 -7.86 -17.60 5.38
C GLY A 134 -7.86 -17.37 3.87
N TRP A 135 -6.67 -17.25 3.30
CA TRP A 135 -6.48 -17.03 1.86
C TRP A 135 -7.17 -18.08 0.96
N ALA A 136 -7.38 -19.30 1.46
CA ALA A 136 -8.08 -20.34 0.71
C ALA A 136 -9.56 -20.05 0.48
N GLU A 137 -10.18 -19.18 1.28
CA GLU A 137 -11.58 -18.82 1.20
C GLU A 137 -11.85 -17.61 0.30
N MET A 138 -10.82 -16.80 0.01
CA MET A 138 -10.97 -15.62 -0.86
C MET A 138 -11.47 -15.99 -2.26
N LYS A 139 -12.20 -15.06 -2.89
CA LYS A 139 -12.51 -15.08 -4.32
C LYS A 139 -11.41 -14.35 -5.12
N ASN A 140 -11.60 -14.27 -6.44
CA ASN A 140 -10.63 -13.53 -7.28
C ASN A 140 -10.86 -12.02 -7.16
N PHE A 141 -9.77 -11.28 -7.10
CA PHE A 141 -9.80 -9.84 -7.30
C PHE A 141 -10.12 -9.50 -8.76
N HIS A 142 -10.72 -8.34 -9.00
CA HIS A 142 -10.88 -7.82 -10.35
C HIS A 142 -9.51 -7.47 -10.96
N LEU A 143 -9.44 -7.44 -12.27
CA LEU A 143 -8.22 -7.02 -12.97
C LEU A 143 -7.87 -5.57 -12.58
N GLY A 144 -6.65 -5.36 -12.12
CA GLY A 144 -6.18 -4.05 -11.65
C GLY A 144 -6.55 -3.72 -10.19
N GLN A 145 -7.32 -4.56 -9.51
CA GLN A 145 -7.63 -4.40 -8.08
C GLN A 145 -6.58 -5.13 -7.24
N TYR A 146 -6.05 -4.43 -6.24
CA TYR A 146 -5.14 -4.98 -5.24
C TYR A 146 -5.31 -4.26 -3.90
N ILE A 147 -4.82 -4.84 -2.82
CA ILE A 147 -4.90 -4.28 -1.48
C ILE A 147 -3.86 -3.17 -1.37
N LEU A 148 -4.27 -1.98 -0.91
CA LEU A 148 -3.39 -0.86 -0.63
C LEU A 148 -3.13 -0.73 0.88
N MET A 149 -2.06 -0.03 1.25
CA MET A 149 -1.68 0.27 2.63
C MET A 149 -2.83 0.94 3.41
N HIS A 150 -3.60 1.78 2.75
CA HIS A 150 -4.76 2.47 3.33
C HIS A 150 -5.82 1.51 3.91
N SER A 151 -5.92 0.30 3.36
CA SER A 151 -6.93 -0.70 3.75
C SER A 151 -6.50 -1.64 4.86
N VAL A 152 -5.21 -1.79 5.14
CA VAL A 152 -4.71 -2.84 6.02
C VAL A 152 -4.43 -2.35 7.44
N ILE A 153 -4.74 -3.23 8.40
CA ILE A 153 -4.33 -3.15 9.79
C ILE A 153 -3.69 -4.51 10.11
N TYR A 154 -2.41 -4.52 10.39
CA TYR A 154 -1.67 -5.76 10.64
C TYR A 154 -1.47 -6.00 12.14
N ARG A 155 -1.37 -7.26 12.55
CA ARG A 155 -0.90 -7.60 13.88
C ARG A 155 0.57 -7.18 14.03
N THR A 156 0.86 -6.32 15.00
CA THR A 156 2.19 -5.73 15.21
C THR A 156 3.28 -6.80 15.35
N LYS A 157 3.01 -7.84 16.15
CA LYS A 157 3.95 -8.95 16.32
C LYS A 157 4.25 -9.65 15.00
N MET A 158 3.27 -9.89 14.15
CA MET A 158 3.45 -10.54 12.85
C MET A 158 4.34 -9.69 11.93
N LEU A 159 4.16 -8.37 11.88
CA LEU A 159 5.03 -7.46 11.12
C LEU A 159 6.48 -7.47 11.63
N LYS A 160 6.67 -7.47 12.95
CA LYS A 160 8.01 -7.55 13.56
C LYS A 160 8.66 -8.90 13.28
N ASP A 161 7.92 -9.99 13.42
CA ASP A 161 8.41 -11.36 13.22
C ASP A 161 8.75 -11.67 11.75
N CYS A 162 8.04 -11.09 10.78
CA CYS A 162 8.35 -11.27 9.36
C CYS A 162 9.57 -10.46 8.90
N GLY A 163 10.11 -9.58 9.75
CA GLY A 163 11.31 -8.82 9.46
C GLY A 163 11.12 -7.70 8.46
N LEU A 164 9.88 -7.16 8.33
CA LEU A 164 9.58 -6.05 7.42
C LEU A 164 10.53 -4.87 7.65
N GLN A 165 11.25 -4.47 6.61
CA GLN A 165 12.19 -3.35 6.62
C GLN A 165 12.07 -2.56 5.32
N LEU A 166 11.39 -1.44 5.35
CA LEU A 166 11.19 -0.58 4.18
C LEU A 166 12.48 0.21 3.85
N PRO A 167 12.83 0.37 2.57
CA PRO A 167 14.03 1.11 2.17
C PRO A 167 13.92 2.61 2.45
N LYS A 168 15.02 3.20 2.91
CA LYS A 168 15.15 4.66 3.09
C LYS A 168 15.09 5.40 1.75
N HIS A 169 14.65 6.66 1.79
CA HIS A 169 14.62 7.60 0.66
C HIS A 169 14.02 6.98 -0.61
N THR A 170 12.95 6.22 -0.45
CA THR A 170 12.27 5.52 -1.54
C THR A 170 10.78 5.77 -1.46
N PHE A 171 10.19 6.24 -2.57
CA PHE A 171 8.73 6.35 -2.71
C PHE A 171 8.12 5.00 -3.10
N TYR A 172 6.81 4.88 -3.00
CA TYR A 172 6.03 3.67 -3.39
C TYR A 172 6.31 2.43 -2.53
N VAL A 173 6.91 2.62 -1.36
CA VAL A 173 7.19 1.56 -0.37
C VAL A 173 5.93 1.00 0.29
N ASP A 174 4.79 1.69 0.15
CA ASP A 174 3.46 1.23 0.48
C ASP A 174 3.15 -0.14 -0.15
N ASN A 175 3.64 -0.38 -1.38
CA ASN A 175 3.53 -1.68 -2.04
C ASN A 175 4.33 -2.77 -1.30
N LEU A 176 5.52 -2.46 -0.79
CA LEU A 176 6.31 -3.41 0.01
C LEU A 176 5.64 -3.67 1.36
N PHE A 177 5.15 -2.60 2.03
CA PHE A 177 4.44 -2.70 3.30
C PHE A 177 3.25 -3.67 3.23
N VAL A 178 2.54 -3.69 2.09
CA VAL A 178 1.44 -4.64 1.89
C VAL A 178 1.95 -6.00 1.45
N TYR A 179 2.86 -6.06 0.47
CA TYR A 179 3.20 -7.27 -0.25
C TYR A 179 4.07 -8.25 0.55
N GLU A 180 5.11 -7.74 1.21
CA GLU A 180 6.08 -8.59 1.92
C GLU A 180 5.46 -9.40 3.07
N PRO A 181 4.52 -8.87 3.89
CA PRO A 181 3.92 -9.62 4.97
C PRO A 181 2.90 -10.69 4.53
N LEU A 182 2.37 -10.63 3.29
CA LEU A 182 1.27 -11.50 2.84
C LEU A 182 1.51 -13.01 3.07
N PRO A 183 2.70 -13.58 2.84
CA PRO A 183 2.95 -15.01 3.09
C PRO A 183 2.84 -15.39 4.59
N HIS A 184 2.97 -14.44 5.50
CA HIS A 184 2.89 -14.63 6.95
C HIS A 184 1.48 -14.49 7.51
N VAL A 185 0.57 -13.87 6.74
CA VAL A 185 -0.84 -13.70 7.10
C VAL A 185 -1.59 -15.01 6.93
N LYS A 186 -2.18 -15.52 8.00
CA LYS A 186 -2.98 -16.76 8.02
C LYS A 186 -4.45 -16.50 8.27
N LYS A 187 -4.76 -15.58 9.19
CA LYS A 187 -6.12 -15.22 9.60
C LYS A 187 -6.41 -13.77 9.23
N ILE A 188 -7.46 -13.59 8.46
CA ILE A 188 -7.90 -12.29 7.92
C ILE A 188 -9.31 -12.03 8.43
N TYR A 189 -9.60 -10.75 8.72
CA TYR A 189 -10.96 -10.26 8.92
C TYR A 189 -11.22 -9.13 7.94
N TYR A 190 -12.34 -9.15 7.25
CA TYR A 190 -12.74 -8.07 6.35
C TYR A 190 -13.98 -7.38 6.90
N LEU A 191 -13.86 -6.09 7.19
CA LEU A 191 -14.93 -5.17 7.56
C LEU A 191 -15.31 -4.32 6.36
N ASN A 192 -16.49 -4.54 5.80
CA ASN A 192 -16.97 -3.79 4.62
C ASN A 192 -17.47 -2.39 5.01
N GLN A 193 -16.59 -1.61 5.65
CA GLN A 193 -16.83 -0.24 6.08
C GLN A 193 -15.72 0.68 5.57
N ASN A 194 -16.06 1.95 5.32
CA ASN A 194 -15.18 2.94 4.72
C ASN A 194 -14.34 3.63 5.82
N LEU A 195 -13.22 3.02 6.20
CA LEU A 195 -12.40 3.50 7.32
C LEU A 195 -11.50 4.67 6.94
N TYR A 196 -10.85 4.61 5.80
CA TYR A 196 -9.74 5.51 5.46
C TYR A 196 -10.14 6.48 4.36
N HIS A 197 -9.87 7.76 4.55
CA HIS A 197 -10.02 8.82 3.56
C HIS A 197 -8.67 9.19 2.99
N TYR A 198 -8.44 8.81 1.75
CA TYR A 198 -7.24 9.12 0.99
C TYR A 198 -7.44 10.43 0.24
N TYR A 199 -6.78 11.50 0.72
CA TYR A 199 -6.90 12.84 0.16
C TYR A 199 -6.03 12.99 -1.08
N ILE A 200 -6.65 13.10 -2.26
CA ILE A 200 -5.95 13.20 -3.54
C ILE A 200 -6.35 14.43 -4.35
N GLY A 201 -5.52 14.79 -5.32
CA GLY A 201 -5.80 15.85 -6.31
C GLY A 201 -4.93 17.10 -6.18
N ARG A 202 -3.90 17.08 -5.33
CA ARG A 202 -2.85 18.10 -5.32
C ARG A 202 -1.78 17.77 -6.37
N GLU A 203 -1.19 18.81 -6.98
CA GLU A 203 -0.17 18.65 -8.03
C GLU A 203 1.16 18.07 -7.53
N ASP A 204 1.47 18.27 -6.25
CA ASP A 204 2.72 17.83 -5.59
C ASP A 204 2.70 16.38 -5.10
N GLN A 205 1.55 15.70 -5.20
CA GLN A 205 1.41 14.33 -4.69
C GLN A 205 2.24 13.30 -5.46
N SER A 206 2.71 12.30 -4.71
CA SER A 206 3.54 11.20 -5.25
C SER A 206 2.84 10.39 -6.35
N VAL A 207 1.52 10.36 -6.35
CA VAL A 207 0.68 9.67 -7.35
C VAL A 207 0.43 10.49 -8.61
N ASN A 208 0.85 11.77 -8.65
CA ASN A 208 0.81 12.56 -9.88
C ASN A 208 1.73 11.91 -10.93
N GLU A 209 1.24 11.73 -12.15
CA GLU A 209 1.94 11.00 -13.20
C GLU A 209 3.31 11.62 -13.56
N THR A 210 3.41 12.95 -13.63
CA THR A 210 4.67 13.66 -13.90
C THR A 210 5.68 13.38 -12.78
N VAL A 211 5.21 13.40 -11.52
CA VAL A 211 6.02 13.06 -10.35
C VAL A 211 6.44 11.59 -10.38
N MET A 212 5.55 10.67 -10.74
CA MET A 212 5.86 9.25 -10.87
C MET A 212 6.93 8.99 -11.94
N ILE A 213 6.86 9.67 -13.08
CA ILE A 213 7.89 9.55 -14.14
C ILE A 213 9.23 10.08 -13.66
N SER A 214 9.26 11.19 -12.92
CA SER A 214 10.52 11.75 -12.37
C SER A 214 11.17 10.86 -11.31
N ARG A 215 10.40 9.94 -10.69
CA ARG A 215 10.85 9.00 -9.64
C ARG A 215 10.81 7.55 -10.10
N LEU A 216 10.92 7.33 -11.40
CA LEU A 216 10.78 5.99 -11.99
C LEU A 216 11.88 5.01 -11.53
N ASP A 217 13.07 5.51 -11.20
CA ASP A 217 14.16 4.74 -10.60
C ASP A 217 13.74 4.10 -9.27
N GLN A 218 13.00 4.83 -8.44
CA GLN A 218 12.49 4.35 -7.15
C GLN A 218 11.34 3.35 -7.37
N GLN A 219 10.47 3.59 -8.33
CA GLN A 219 9.44 2.63 -8.73
C GLN A 219 10.08 1.30 -9.18
N TYR A 220 11.16 1.33 -9.95
CA TYR A 220 11.90 0.13 -10.34
C TYR A 220 12.59 -0.55 -9.15
N ARG A 221 13.14 0.23 -8.21
CA ARG A 221 13.72 -0.30 -6.98
C ARG A 221 12.68 -1.09 -6.19
N VAL A 222 11.50 -0.52 -5.95
CA VAL A 222 10.40 -1.19 -5.24
C VAL A 222 9.95 -2.43 -6.00
N ASN A 223 9.78 -2.36 -7.31
CA ASN A 223 9.37 -3.51 -8.11
C ASN A 223 10.38 -4.68 -8.02
N ARG A 224 11.71 -4.40 -8.05
CA ARG A 224 12.74 -5.43 -7.83
C ARG A 224 12.66 -6.04 -6.44
N LEU A 225 12.51 -5.22 -5.40
CA LEU A 225 12.36 -5.70 -4.03
C LEU A 225 11.14 -6.60 -3.87
N MET A 226 9.99 -6.25 -4.49
CA MET A 226 8.81 -7.12 -4.50
C MET A 226 9.04 -8.46 -5.21
N ILE A 227 9.85 -8.48 -6.27
CA ILE A 227 10.21 -9.73 -6.98
C ILE A 227 11.11 -10.61 -6.10
N GLU A 228 12.01 -10.00 -5.34
CA GLU A 228 13.07 -10.67 -4.60
C GLU A 228 12.68 -11.06 -3.15
N CYS A 229 11.64 -10.42 -2.57
CA CYS A 229 11.26 -10.64 -1.17
C CYS A 229 10.88 -12.09 -0.83
N CYS A 230 10.37 -12.85 -1.80
CA CYS A 230 10.04 -14.26 -1.62
C CYS A 230 9.96 -15.04 -2.95
N ASP A 231 10.12 -16.36 -2.91
CA ASP A 231 9.80 -17.23 -4.05
C ASP A 231 8.27 -17.35 -4.18
N VAL A 232 7.68 -16.37 -4.88
CA VAL A 232 6.21 -16.28 -5.03
C VAL A 232 5.59 -17.54 -5.64
N LEU A 233 6.33 -18.32 -6.43
CA LEU A 233 5.82 -19.55 -7.04
C LEU A 233 5.64 -20.69 -6.02
N LYS A 234 6.31 -20.63 -4.87
CA LYS A 234 6.18 -21.57 -3.76
C LYS A 234 5.16 -21.16 -2.70
N VAL A 235 4.66 -19.93 -2.74
CA VAL A 235 3.69 -19.41 -1.75
C VAL A 235 2.43 -20.28 -1.70
N GLN A 236 1.98 -20.55 -0.48
CA GLN A 236 0.74 -21.30 -0.20
C GLN A 236 -0.23 -20.43 0.62
N PRO A 237 -1.54 -20.61 0.45
CA PRO A 237 -2.22 -21.50 -0.51
C PRO A 237 -2.19 -20.95 -1.95
N LYS A 238 -2.59 -21.78 -2.91
CA LYS A 238 -2.61 -21.43 -4.36
C LYS A 238 -3.33 -20.11 -4.65
N LYS A 239 -4.37 -19.75 -3.89
CA LYS A 239 -5.11 -18.50 -4.08
C LYS A 239 -4.27 -17.28 -3.70
N LEU A 240 -3.54 -17.32 -2.57
CA LEU A 240 -2.58 -16.29 -2.21
C LEU A 240 -1.49 -16.13 -3.28
N ARG A 241 -0.90 -17.26 -3.71
CA ARG A 241 0.11 -17.24 -4.78
C ARG A 241 -0.41 -16.55 -6.05
N LYS A 242 -1.65 -16.89 -6.48
CA LYS A 242 -2.28 -16.23 -7.64
C LYS A 242 -2.42 -14.73 -7.44
N TYR A 243 -2.85 -14.32 -6.25
CA TYR A 243 -3.02 -12.91 -5.90
C TYR A 243 -1.68 -12.17 -5.89
N MET A 244 -0.66 -12.72 -5.26
CA MET A 244 0.68 -12.10 -5.21
C MET A 244 1.30 -11.96 -6.60
N ILE A 245 1.12 -12.96 -7.48
CA ILE A 245 1.57 -12.85 -8.87
C ILE A 245 0.80 -11.74 -9.61
N LEU A 246 -0.53 -11.65 -9.44
CA LEU A 246 -1.34 -10.57 -10.02
C LEU A 246 -0.86 -9.20 -9.54
N TYR A 247 -0.54 -9.06 -8.26
CA TYR A 247 -0.02 -7.82 -7.70
C TYR A 247 1.33 -7.43 -8.36
N LEU A 248 2.27 -8.38 -8.47
CA LEU A 248 3.53 -8.16 -9.20
C LEU A 248 3.29 -7.77 -10.67
N GLU A 249 2.36 -8.44 -11.35
CA GLU A 249 1.99 -8.10 -12.73
C GLU A 249 1.49 -6.67 -12.84
N ILE A 250 0.66 -6.19 -11.90
CA ILE A 250 0.14 -4.82 -11.89
C ILE A 250 1.31 -3.83 -11.71
N ILE A 251 2.14 -4.00 -10.69
CA ILE A 251 3.25 -3.07 -10.40
C ILE A 251 4.28 -3.06 -11.53
N THR A 252 4.63 -4.23 -12.09
CA THR A 252 5.55 -4.32 -13.23
C THR A 252 4.95 -3.67 -14.48
N THR A 253 3.63 -3.77 -14.65
CA THR A 253 2.89 -3.09 -15.74
C THR A 253 2.94 -1.58 -15.55
N VAL A 254 2.65 -1.07 -14.35
CA VAL A 254 2.72 0.37 -14.04
C VAL A 254 4.14 0.90 -14.30
N SER A 255 5.18 0.23 -13.79
CA SER A 255 6.59 0.58 -14.04
C SER A 255 6.91 0.62 -15.54
N SER A 256 6.41 -0.34 -16.31
CA SER A 256 6.62 -0.43 -17.76
C SER A 256 5.89 0.67 -18.53
N VAL A 257 4.64 0.97 -18.16
CA VAL A 257 3.83 2.03 -18.78
C VAL A 257 4.42 3.40 -18.54
N LEU A 258 4.86 3.70 -17.32
CA LEU A 258 5.51 4.98 -16.99
C LEU A 258 6.79 5.18 -17.79
N ALA A 259 7.59 4.11 -17.98
CA ALA A 259 8.77 4.15 -18.84
C ALA A 259 8.42 4.46 -20.31
N ILE A 260 7.38 3.83 -20.84
CA ILE A 260 6.90 4.09 -22.21
C ILE A 260 6.37 5.53 -22.33
N LYS A 261 5.64 6.03 -21.34
CA LYS A 261 5.10 7.40 -21.33
C LYS A 261 6.16 8.47 -21.19
N SER A 262 7.25 8.22 -20.46
CA SER A 262 8.39 9.14 -20.38
C SER A 262 9.01 9.44 -21.75
N GLY A 263 8.93 8.48 -22.67
CA GLY A 263 9.44 8.59 -24.04
C GLY A 263 10.97 8.68 -24.13
N THR A 264 11.71 8.60 -23.02
CA THR A 264 13.17 8.66 -22.99
C THR A 264 13.78 7.29 -23.29
N GLU A 265 14.90 7.28 -24.00
CA GLU A 265 15.63 6.03 -24.29
C GLU A 265 16.13 5.37 -22.99
N GLU A 266 16.57 6.17 -22.03
CA GLU A 266 17.02 5.70 -20.72
C GLU A 266 15.95 4.89 -20.00
N ASN A 267 14.73 5.42 -19.87
CA ASN A 267 13.64 4.74 -19.19
C ASN A 267 13.14 3.51 -19.95
N LEU A 268 13.15 3.56 -21.29
CA LEU A 268 12.85 2.40 -22.13
C LEU A 268 13.92 1.30 -21.96
N GLN A 269 15.19 1.68 -21.79
CA GLN A 269 16.26 0.74 -21.51
C GLN A 269 16.11 0.11 -20.12
N ARG A 270 15.82 0.91 -19.08
CA ARG A 270 15.51 0.42 -17.72
C ARG A 270 14.34 -0.58 -17.72
N LYS A 271 13.30 -0.32 -18.52
CA LYS A 271 12.21 -1.30 -18.71
C LYS A 271 12.72 -2.62 -19.27
N LYS A 272 13.55 -2.59 -20.32
CA LYS A 272 14.12 -3.81 -20.91
C LYS A 272 14.95 -4.58 -19.89
N GLU A 273 15.76 -3.88 -19.09
CA GLU A 273 16.61 -4.45 -18.05
C GLU A 273 15.77 -5.15 -16.98
N LEU A 274 14.72 -4.52 -16.46
CA LEU A 274 13.82 -5.15 -15.49
C LEU A 274 13.26 -6.48 -16.01
N TRP A 275 12.76 -6.50 -17.25
CA TRP A 275 12.22 -7.73 -17.84
C TRP A 275 13.30 -8.77 -18.15
N ALA A 276 14.53 -8.35 -18.48
CA ALA A 276 15.67 -9.23 -18.69
C ALA A 276 16.15 -9.85 -17.37
N GLU A 277 16.29 -9.05 -16.31
CA GLU A 277 16.63 -9.50 -14.96
C GLU A 277 15.60 -10.52 -14.45
N LEU A 278 14.30 -10.25 -14.62
CA LEU A 278 13.24 -11.17 -14.25
C LEU A 278 13.34 -12.50 -15.02
N ARG A 279 13.69 -12.44 -16.32
CA ARG A 279 13.90 -13.63 -17.14
C ARG A 279 15.11 -14.46 -16.68
N GLU A 280 16.20 -13.78 -16.37
CA GLU A 280 17.45 -14.42 -15.97
C GLU A 280 17.34 -15.07 -14.58
N LYS A 281 16.83 -14.33 -13.61
CA LYS A 281 16.77 -14.77 -12.21
C LYS A 281 15.56 -15.66 -11.90
N HIS A 282 14.42 -15.43 -12.57
CA HIS A 282 13.13 -16.04 -12.23
C HIS A 282 12.35 -16.46 -13.50
N PHE A 283 12.96 -17.28 -14.37
CA PHE A 283 12.39 -17.64 -15.67
C PHE A 283 10.92 -18.15 -15.63
N PRO A 284 10.50 -19.03 -14.69
CA PRO A 284 9.10 -19.49 -14.66
C PRO A 284 8.12 -18.36 -14.31
N LEU A 285 8.49 -17.44 -13.41
CA LEU A 285 7.71 -16.26 -13.08
C LEU A 285 7.66 -15.30 -14.28
N TRP A 286 8.81 -15.04 -14.90
CA TRP A 286 8.89 -14.22 -16.11
C TRP A 286 7.99 -14.75 -17.22
N TRP A 287 8.05 -16.06 -17.51
CA TRP A 287 7.20 -16.67 -18.53
C TRP A 287 5.72 -16.44 -18.26
N ARG A 288 5.29 -16.67 -17.02
CA ARG A 288 3.91 -16.47 -16.58
C ARG A 288 3.47 -15.02 -16.75
N MET A 289 4.26 -14.05 -16.24
CA MET A 289 3.94 -12.63 -16.32
C MET A 289 4.00 -12.13 -17.78
N ARG A 290 5.01 -12.55 -18.54
CA ARG A 290 5.20 -12.13 -19.94
C ARG A 290 4.14 -12.65 -20.89
N SER A 291 3.63 -13.86 -20.67
CA SER A 291 2.56 -14.47 -21.46
C SER A 291 1.15 -14.02 -21.04
N GLY A 292 1.01 -13.40 -19.87
CA GLY A 292 -0.24 -12.83 -19.40
C GLY A 292 -0.68 -11.59 -20.19
N PHE A 293 -1.96 -11.23 -20.08
CA PHE A 293 -2.56 -10.10 -20.81
C PHE A 293 -1.80 -8.78 -20.57
N LEU A 294 -1.50 -8.45 -19.32
CA LEU A 294 -0.77 -7.23 -18.94
C LEU A 294 0.66 -7.25 -19.49
N GLY A 295 1.37 -8.36 -19.31
CA GLY A 295 2.74 -8.50 -19.79
C GLY A 295 2.87 -8.47 -21.31
N GLN A 296 1.92 -9.03 -22.05
CA GLN A 296 1.89 -8.89 -23.51
C GLN A 296 1.66 -7.44 -23.92
N GLY A 297 0.67 -6.76 -23.30
CA GLY A 297 0.31 -5.39 -23.63
C GLY A 297 1.49 -4.41 -23.48
N VAL A 298 2.24 -4.46 -22.37
CA VAL A 298 3.37 -3.54 -22.13
C VAL A 298 4.65 -3.90 -22.90
N ASN A 299 4.70 -5.06 -23.53
CA ASN A 299 5.86 -5.52 -24.29
C ASN A 299 5.58 -5.67 -25.79
N LEU A 300 4.59 -4.97 -26.31
CA LEU A 300 4.36 -4.84 -27.74
C LEU A 300 5.58 -4.17 -28.41
N PRO A 301 6.03 -4.68 -29.57
CA PRO A 301 7.25 -4.20 -30.21
C PRO A 301 7.05 -2.84 -30.90
N GLY A 302 8.13 -2.06 -30.91
CA GLY A 302 8.26 -0.83 -31.70
C GLY A 302 7.40 0.34 -31.24
N LYS A 303 7.46 1.43 -31.98
CA LYS A 303 6.76 2.68 -31.66
C LYS A 303 5.21 2.52 -31.70
N ILE A 304 4.71 1.67 -32.58
CA ILE A 304 3.25 1.37 -32.67
C ILE A 304 2.80 0.64 -31.40
N GLY A 305 3.55 -0.37 -30.95
CA GLY A 305 3.25 -1.08 -29.72
C GLY A 305 3.22 -0.14 -28.50
N ASN A 306 4.17 0.76 -28.39
CA ASN A 306 4.19 1.78 -27.33
C ASN A 306 2.94 2.69 -27.38
N LYS A 307 2.51 3.14 -28.56
CA LYS A 307 1.29 3.95 -28.69
C LYS A 307 0.04 3.19 -28.27
N LEU A 308 -0.08 1.90 -28.64
CA LEU A 308 -1.19 1.05 -28.23
C LEU A 308 -1.23 0.83 -26.71
N THR A 309 -0.06 0.60 -26.08
CA THR A 309 0.07 0.51 -24.63
C THR A 309 -0.41 1.78 -23.93
N ILE A 310 0.01 2.95 -24.40
CA ILE A 310 -0.42 4.24 -23.83
C ILE A 310 -1.93 4.44 -24.00
N LEU A 311 -2.49 4.10 -25.16
CA LEU A 311 -3.94 4.21 -25.41
C LEU A 311 -4.74 3.31 -24.46
N ALA A 312 -4.33 2.05 -24.32
CA ALA A 312 -4.94 1.10 -23.38
C ALA A 312 -4.87 1.60 -21.94
N TYR A 313 -3.72 2.14 -21.52
CA TYR A 313 -3.55 2.72 -20.19
C TYR A 313 -4.48 3.92 -19.96
N LYS A 314 -4.59 4.85 -20.90
CA LYS A 314 -5.54 5.99 -20.81
C LYS A 314 -7.00 5.53 -20.70
N LEU A 315 -7.37 4.47 -21.39
CA LEU A 315 -8.71 3.88 -21.26
C LEU A 315 -8.93 3.30 -19.86
N THR A 316 -7.95 2.54 -19.32
CA THR A 316 -8.05 2.00 -17.96
C THR A 316 -8.11 3.10 -16.91
N GLN A 317 -7.32 4.19 -17.03
CA GLN A 317 -7.42 5.36 -16.14
C GLN A 317 -8.85 5.93 -16.11
N LYS A 318 -9.48 6.07 -17.27
CA LYS A 318 -10.86 6.60 -17.36
C LYS A 318 -11.89 5.69 -16.69
N PHE A 319 -11.73 4.36 -16.76
CA PHE A 319 -12.64 3.40 -16.16
C PHE A 319 -12.38 3.14 -14.68
N TYR A 320 -11.11 3.09 -14.26
CA TYR A 320 -10.72 2.78 -12.89
C TYR A 320 -10.41 4.01 -12.03
N GLY A 321 -10.38 5.21 -12.66
CA GLY A 321 -10.26 6.49 -11.94
C GLY A 321 -8.95 6.66 -11.17
N PHE A 322 -7.85 6.12 -11.70
CA PHE A 322 -6.52 6.49 -11.23
C PHE A 322 -6.17 7.87 -11.79
N ASN A 323 -6.10 8.89 -10.93
CA ASN A 323 -5.84 10.32 -11.20
C ASN A 323 -6.95 11.09 -11.92
#